data_8a844947c5847635ef47e0dc9b2a0b0f
#
_entry.id   8a844947c5847635ef47e0dc9b2a0b0f
#
_cell.length_a   1.000
_cell.length_b   1.000
_cell.length_c   1.000
_cell.angle_alpha   90.00
_cell.angle_beta   90.00
_cell.angle_gamma   90.00
#
_symmetry.space_group_name_H-M   'P 1'
#
loop_
_entity.id
_entity.type
_entity.pdbx_description
1 polymer ?
#
loop_
_entity_poly.entity_id
_entity_poly.type
_entity_poly.pdbx_seq_one_letter_code
_entity_poly.pdbx_strand_id
1 'polypeptide(L)'
;MQQQKIAKREFGLLKWALSACVAFGLLGLGREALGQTTPPSWSFAGGDIHNTHAQLSPQANINSPTQIKPSTASSLQLLWSFATKGDISATPTVEPGGLYVPDWAGYLYKINPATGALIWSESISTYTGLPGQSRTSPAIGTNVIVIGDQEAHSTGPNPGARVIGVNKTTGALAWVTIVDSDPWAEVMGSPVINGNLVYVGTASWDEGEAGSNPNYTPTFRGSMTALNINTGAIVWKFYTVPTGYTGGAVPGNNAVVWTPDSLLIFGTGNNYSVPASVEPCVAAAGSNWSAQVACLSPADYVDSLVAVNMNTGALVWSRRMSGADAWNGGCSSGYANCPEPTGDDTDFASAPNLTWVPNFVGVPDDRGGTSANYLLGAGQKNSIYWALNPANGGLFWSTTIGIGGIEWGSAVDLDDSNLVFVALNNPAHVENTLAGRNGVPVKWNGGAWSALNITTGKIAWQIPSYGQDLANSANPSSAPGSITFTNRVVFAGSSSGYFVALDANSGFTYWTFNSKGTVVSSPAIFNETVYWGTGYARNGVGYHMLYAFAVP
;
A
#
# COMPACT_ATOMS: atom_id res chain seq x y z
N MET A 1 -61.18 25.82 30.50
CA MET A 1 -59.76 25.94 30.90
C MET A 1 -59.09 24.59 31.21
N GLN A 2 -59.74 23.44 31.04
CA GLN A 2 -59.17 22.12 31.40
C GLN A 2 -58.74 21.28 30.18
N GLN A 3 -59.12 21.67 28.97
CA GLN A 3 -58.73 20.92 27.76
C GLN A 3 -57.40 21.36 27.10
N GLN A 4 -56.81 22.50 27.50
CA GLN A 4 -55.52 22.97 26.96
C GLN A 4 -54.29 22.46 27.74
N LYS A 5 -54.45 21.80 28.89
CA LYS A 5 -53.34 21.27 29.68
C LYS A 5 -52.94 19.81 29.35
N ILE A 6 -53.81 19.08 28.64
CA ILE A 6 -53.53 17.66 28.28
C ILE A 6 -52.71 17.56 27.00
N ALA A 7 -52.91 18.48 26.05
CA ALA A 7 -52.17 18.49 24.78
C ALA A 7 -50.66 18.84 24.90
N LYS A 8 -50.23 19.50 25.98
CA LYS A 8 -48.81 19.85 26.19
C LYS A 8 -47.95 18.77 26.88
N ARG A 9 -48.57 17.72 27.45
CA ARG A 9 -47.85 16.65 28.11
C ARG A 9 -47.49 15.48 27.15
N GLU A 10 -48.25 15.26 26.11
CA GLU A 10 -48.00 14.21 25.13
C GLU A 10 -46.94 14.61 24.09
N PHE A 11 -46.78 15.88 23.77
CA PHE A 11 -45.74 16.36 22.86
C PHE A 11 -44.33 16.38 23.47
N GLY A 12 -44.22 16.38 24.79
CA GLY A 12 -42.90 16.31 25.48
C GLY A 12 -42.29 14.92 25.50
N LEU A 13 -43.10 13.88 25.61
CA LEU A 13 -42.64 12.49 25.66
C LEU A 13 -42.25 11.94 24.26
N LEU A 14 -42.89 12.44 23.20
CA LEU A 14 -42.53 12.02 21.82
C LEU A 14 -41.21 12.61 21.34
N LYS A 15 -40.82 13.80 21.80
CA LYS A 15 -39.53 14.41 21.47
C LYS A 15 -38.33 13.73 22.17
N TRP A 16 -38.53 13.19 23.37
CA TRP A 16 -37.47 12.46 24.07
C TRP A 16 -37.27 11.02 23.55
N ALA A 17 -38.34 10.39 23.08
CA ALA A 17 -38.24 9.04 22.48
C ALA A 17 -37.55 9.07 21.09
N LEU A 18 -37.78 10.12 20.28
CA LEU A 18 -37.06 10.25 18.99
C LEU A 18 -35.59 10.67 19.14
N SER A 19 -35.24 11.50 20.13
CA SER A 19 -33.82 11.85 20.38
C SER A 19 -33.01 10.67 20.95
N ALA A 20 -33.63 9.81 21.75
CA ALA A 20 -32.94 8.62 22.29
C ALA A 20 -32.73 7.53 21.22
N CYS A 21 -33.66 7.36 20.26
CA CYS A 21 -33.49 6.40 19.17
C CYS A 21 -32.48 6.87 18.12
N VAL A 22 -32.34 8.18 17.88
CA VAL A 22 -31.34 8.71 16.94
C VAL A 22 -29.92 8.68 17.55
N ALA A 23 -29.79 8.91 18.86
CA ALA A 23 -28.48 8.82 19.52
C ALA A 23 -27.96 7.37 19.68
N PHE A 24 -28.85 6.37 19.84
CA PHE A 24 -28.44 4.95 19.84
C PHE A 24 -28.21 4.39 18.45
N GLY A 25 -28.87 4.92 17.40
CA GLY A 25 -28.64 4.52 16.02
C GLY A 25 -27.29 4.99 15.45
N LEU A 26 -26.79 6.16 15.88
CA LEU A 26 -25.49 6.70 15.43
C LEU A 26 -24.28 6.11 16.15
N LEU A 27 -24.45 5.58 17.36
CA LEU A 27 -23.38 4.85 18.07
C LEU A 27 -23.21 3.41 17.57
N GLY A 28 -24.24 2.82 16.95
CA GLY A 28 -24.16 1.49 16.32
C GLY A 28 -23.52 1.49 14.94
N LEU A 29 -23.70 2.56 14.15
CA LEU A 29 -23.21 2.65 12.77
C LEU A 29 -21.68 2.81 12.65
N GLY A 30 -21.01 3.30 13.70
CA GLY A 30 -19.54 3.45 13.70
C GLY A 30 -18.77 2.12 13.87
N ARG A 31 -19.38 1.11 14.48
CA ARG A 31 -18.77 -0.22 14.67
C ARG A 31 -19.17 -1.22 13.57
N GLU A 32 -20.35 -1.07 12.96
CA GLU A 32 -20.82 -1.97 11.91
C GLU A 32 -20.09 -1.74 10.56
N ALA A 33 -19.50 -0.56 10.33
CA ALA A 33 -18.75 -0.28 9.11
C ALA A 33 -17.39 -1.01 9.04
N LEU A 34 -16.87 -1.55 10.15
CA LEU A 34 -15.65 -2.38 10.20
C LEU A 34 -15.94 -3.83 10.65
N GLY A 35 -17.14 -4.15 11.09
CA GLY A 35 -17.56 -5.50 11.45
C GLY A 35 -17.99 -6.29 10.21
N GLN A 36 -17.05 -6.86 9.46
CA GLN A 36 -17.37 -7.79 8.38
C GLN A 36 -18.10 -9.00 8.96
N THR A 37 -19.38 -9.14 8.65
CA THR A 37 -20.17 -10.38 8.84
C THR A 37 -19.91 -11.41 7.75
N THR A 38 -19.12 -11.08 6.73
CA THR A 38 -18.62 -12.01 5.71
C THR A 38 -17.46 -12.84 6.27
N PRO A 39 -17.25 -14.10 5.83
CA PRO A 39 -16.08 -14.88 6.22
C PRO A 39 -14.82 -14.03 6.01
N PRO A 40 -13.86 -14.06 6.95
CA PRO A 40 -12.66 -13.28 6.80
C PRO A 40 -12.01 -13.62 5.46
N SER A 41 -11.56 -12.62 4.73
CA SER A 41 -10.81 -12.77 3.49
C SER A 41 -9.71 -11.72 3.47
N TRP A 42 -8.59 -12.03 2.84
CA TRP A 42 -7.55 -11.07 2.51
C TRP A 42 -7.63 -10.78 1.02
N SER A 43 -8.52 -9.86 0.63
CA SER A 43 -8.97 -9.73 -0.76
C SER A 43 -8.11 -8.83 -1.64
N PHE A 44 -7.21 -8.04 -1.05
CA PHE A 44 -6.36 -7.05 -1.71
C PHE A 44 -4.95 -7.06 -1.12
N ALA A 45 -4.01 -6.32 -1.69
CA ALA A 45 -2.64 -6.23 -1.19
C ALA A 45 -2.58 -5.88 0.30
N GLY A 46 -3.34 -4.89 0.74
CA GLY A 46 -3.46 -4.47 2.14
C GLY A 46 -4.61 -5.13 2.90
N GLY A 47 -5.15 -6.26 2.42
CA GLY A 47 -6.21 -7.03 3.06
C GLY A 47 -7.61 -6.56 2.70
N ASP A 48 -7.91 -5.28 2.81
CA ASP A 48 -9.22 -4.67 2.61
C ASP A 48 -9.18 -3.43 1.69
N ILE A 49 -10.34 -2.83 1.43
CA ILE A 49 -10.47 -1.62 0.59
C ILE A 49 -9.88 -0.35 1.22
N HIS A 50 -9.60 -0.37 2.50
CA HIS A 50 -8.95 0.71 3.24
C HIS A 50 -7.42 0.56 3.30
N ASN A 51 -6.90 -0.54 2.77
CA ASN A 51 -5.47 -0.87 2.77
C ASN A 51 -4.87 -0.90 4.18
N THR A 52 -5.59 -1.48 5.14
CA THR A 52 -5.19 -1.44 6.56
C THR A 52 -3.98 -2.30 6.87
N HIS A 53 -3.65 -3.28 6.03
CA HIS A 53 -2.65 -4.33 6.30
C HIS A 53 -2.87 -5.01 7.65
N ALA A 54 -4.14 -5.17 8.02
CA ALA A 54 -4.52 -5.71 9.31
C ALA A 54 -5.75 -6.61 9.22
N GLN A 55 -5.80 -7.63 10.05
CA GLN A 55 -6.96 -8.48 10.25
C GLN A 55 -7.04 -8.92 11.70
N LEU A 56 -8.21 -8.75 12.30
CA LEU A 56 -8.49 -9.33 13.62
C LEU A 56 -9.03 -10.75 13.46
N SER A 57 -8.84 -11.58 14.49
CA SER A 57 -9.45 -12.89 14.55
C SER A 57 -10.97 -12.80 14.43
N PRO A 58 -11.60 -13.73 13.69
CA PRO A 58 -13.05 -13.88 13.72
C PRO A 58 -13.58 -14.04 15.14
N GLN A 59 -14.76 -13.49 15.42
CA GLN A 59 -15.39 -13.57 16.76
C GLN A 59 -15.45 -14.99 17.30
N ALA A 60 -15.63 -16.01 16.44
CA ALA A 60 -15.63 -17.41 16.81
C ALA A 60 -14.28 -17.92 17.34
N ASN A 61 -13.18 -17.25 16.97
CA ASN A 61 -11.82 -17.64 17.33
C ASN A 61 -11.25 -16.80 18.48
N ILE A 62 -11.98 -15.81 18.99
CA ILE A 62 -11.55 -15.04 20.15
C ILE A 62 -11.32 -15.99 21.34
N ASN A 63 -10.10 -15.91 21.93
CA ASN A 63 -9.64 -16.80 22.99
C ASN A 63 -9.40 -18.27 22.58
N SER A 64 -9.46 -18.61 21.29
CA SER A 64 -8.99 -19.91 20.82
C SER A 64 -7.53 -20.14 21.22
N PRO A 65 -7.12 -21.36 21.57
CA PRO A 65 -5.71 -21.69 21.78
C PRO A 65 -4.88 -21.50 20.51
N THR A 66 -5.50 -21.63 19.32
CA THR A 66 -4.85 -21.45 18.01
C THR A 66 -4.84 -19.99 17.51
N GLN A 67 -5.45 -19.06 18.26
CA GLN A 67 -5.43 -17.64 17.91
C GLN A 67 -4.01 -17.07 17.90
N ILE A 68 -3.65 -16.36 16.82
CA ILE A 68 -2.39 -15.61 16.76
C ILE A 68 -2.51 -14.38 17.67
N LYS A 69 -1.77 -14.37 18.76
CA LYS A 69 -1.71 -13.30 19.76
C LYS A 69 -0.38 -13.33 20.52
N PRO A 70 -0.02 -12.34 21.34
CA PRO A 70 1.26 -12.28 22.05
C PRO A 70 1.64 -13.57 22.79
N SER A 71 0.70 -14.24 23.43
CA SER A 71 0.96 -15.46 24.19
C SER A 71 1.16 -16.73 23.34
N THR A 72 0.80 -16.72 22.07
CA THR A 72 0.88 -17.88 21.17
C THR A 72 1.81 -17.65 19.97
N ALA A 73 2.16 -16.39 19.67
CA ALA A 73 2.96 -16.05 18.49
C ALA A 73 4.32 -16.76 18.43
N SER A 74 4.94 -17.04 19.59
CA SER A 74 6.19 -17.81 19.67
C SER A 74 6.05 -19.29 19.28
N SER A 75 4.81 -19.81 19.21
CA SER A 75 4.50 -21.19 18.86
C SER A 75 4.13 -21.37 17.37
N LEU A 76 4.24 -20.33 16.54
CA LEU A 76 3.99 -20.44 15.11
C LEU A 76 4.84 -21.53 14.48
N GLN A 77 4.22 -22.42 13.72
CA GLN A 77 4.86 -23.55 13.03
C GLN A 77 4.50 -23.54 11.54
N LEU A 78 5.41 -24.04 10.72
CA LEU A 78 5.18 -24.26 9.31
C LEU A 78 4.10 -25.36 9.13
N LEU A 79 3.00 -25.01 8.45
CA LEU A 79 1.97 -25.97 8.06
C LEU A 79 2.32 -26.64 6.73
N TRP A 80 2.64 -25.82 5.73
CA TRP A 80 3.02 -26.28 4.41
C TRP A 80 3.87 -25.21 3.70
N SER A 81 4.56 -25.65 2.66
CA SER A 81 5.25 -24.78 1.72
C SER A 81 4.95 -25.20 0.28
N PHE A 82 4.95 -24.24 -0.63
CA PHE A 82 4.72 -24.45 -2.05
C PHE A 82 5.83 -23.77 -2.86
N ALA A 83 6.47 -24.53 -3.76
CA ALA A 83 7.49 -24.00 -4.65
C ALA A 83 6.83 -23.39 -5.89
N THR A 84 7.11 -22.12 -6.16
CA THR A 84 6.75 -21.42 -7.40
C THR A 84 7.89 -21.53 -8.43
N LYS A 85 7.68 -20.99 -9.64
CA LYS A 85 8.73 -20.96 -10.66
C LYS A 85 9.62 -19.72 -10.56
N GLY A 86 9.14 -18.66 -9.94
CA GLY A 86 9.84 -17.41 -9.72
C GLY A 86 9.62 -16.84 -8.33
N ASP A 87 10.28 -15.72 -8.04
CA ASP A 87 10.17 -15.00 -6.78
C ASP A 87 8.74 -14.51 -6.52
N ILE A 88 8.38 -14.38 -5.24
CA ILE A 88 7.10 -13.84 -4.81
C ILE A 88 7.32 -12.55 -4.04
N SER A 89 7.10 -11.40 -4.68
CA SER A 89 7.09 -10.08 -4.03
C SER A 89 5.67 -9.54 -3.77
N ALA A 90 4.65 -10.15 -4.37
CA ALA A 90 3.25 -9.85 -4.10
C ALA A 90 2.81 -10.35 -2.73
N THR A 91 1.91 -9.63 -2.07
CA THR A 91 1.14 -10.18 -0.95
C THR A 91 0.15 -11.21 -1.51
N PRO A 92 0.12 -12.45 -1.02
CA PRO A 92 -0.91 -13.40 -1.41
C PRO A 92 -2.31 -12.89 -1.04
N THR A 93 -3.31 -13.18 -1.87
CA THR A 93 -4.70 -12.89 -1.50
C THR A 93 -5.46 -14.18 -1.26
N VAL A 94 -6.35 -14.18 -0.26
CA VAL A 94 -6.94 -15.40 0.26
C VAL A 94 -8.42 -15.24 0.54
N GLU A 95 -9.21 -16.26 0.12
CA GLU A 95 -10.62 -16.42 0.46
C GLU A 95 -10.92 -17.89 0.78
N PRO A 96 -12.11 -18.24 1.30
CA PRO A 96 -12.50 -19.63 1.42
C PRO A 96 -12.37 -20.37 0.09
N GLY A 97 -11.50 -21.40 0.04
CA GLY A 97 -11.28 -22.24 -1.14
C GLY A 97 -10.25 -21.75 -2.15
N GLY A 98 -9.54 -20.65 -1.90
CA GLY A 98 -8.46 -20.20 -2.80
C GLY A 98 -7.49 -19.20 -2.20
N LEU A 99 -6.21 -19.49 -2.40
CA LEU A 99 -5.13 -18.54 -2.24
C LEU A 99 -4.57 -18.23 -3.63
N TYR A 100 -4.42 -16.94 -3.94
CA TYR A 100 -3.97 -16.48 -5.25
C TYR A 100 -2.67 -15.70 -5.10
N VAL A 101 -1.68 -16.01 -5.95
CA VAL A 101 -0.39 -15.31 -5.95
C VAL A 101 0.26 -15.42 -7.34
N PRO A 102 0.80 -14.33 -7.90
CA PRO A 102 1.67 -14.36 -9.06
C PRO A 102 3.12 -14.53 -8.65
N ASP A 103 3.97 -14.89 -9.62
CA ASP A 103 5.41 -14.92 -9.46
C ASP A 103 6.15 -14.14 -10.56
N TRP A 104 7.45 -13.93 -10.36
CA TRP A 104 8.33 -13.23 -11.32
C TRP A 104 8.73 -14.07 -12.53
N ALA A 105 8.40 -15.38 -12.56
CA ALA A 105 8.52 -16.20 -13.76
C ALA A 105 7.30 -16.10 -14.68
N GLY A 106 6.32 -15.24 -14.33
CA GLY A 106 5.15 -14.97 -15.12
C GLY A 106 4.02 -15.98 -14.96
N TYR A 107 3.90 -16.60 -13.80
CA TYR A 107 2.81 -17.51 -13.49
C TYR A 107 1.87 -16.93 -12.44
N LEU A 108 0.58 -17.21 -12.60
CA LEU A 108 -0.46 -16.97 -11.61
C LEU A 108 -0.93 -18.33 -11.07
N TYR A 109 -1.00 -18.45 -9.76
CA TYR A 109 -1.38 -19.69 -9.08
C TYR A 109 -2.66 -19.50 -8.28
N LYS A 110 -3.48 -20.57 -8.25
CA LYS A 110 -4.51 -20.80 -7.24
C LYS A 110 -4.12 -22.04 -6.44
N ILE A 111 -4.02 -21.88 -5.13
CA ILE A 111 -3.56 -22.91 -4.20
C ILE A 111 -4.65 -23.10 -3.14
N ASN A 112 -4.83 -24.33 -2.66
CA ASN A 112 -5.70 -24.63 -1.54
C ASN A 112 -5.08 -24.05 -0.25
N PRO A 113 -5.69 -23.09 0.43
CA PRO A 113 -5.08 -22.44 1.58
C PRO A 113 -4.87 -23.39 2.77
N ALA A 114 -5.67 -24.41 2.92
CA ALA A 114 -5.55 -25.36 4.04
C ALA A 114 -4.43 -26.40 3.85
N THR A 115 -4.12 -26.79 2.59
CA THR A 115 -3.21 -27.91 2.32
C THR A 115 -1.96 -27.55 1.53
N GLY A 116 -1.90 -26.37 0.91
CA GLY A 116 -0.84 -25.98 -0.02
C GLY A 116 -0.92 -26.66 -1.39
N ALA A 117 -1.98 -27.46 -1.66
CA ALA A 117 -2.12 -28.16 -2.93
C ALA A 117 -2.47 -27.19 -4.07
N LEU A 118 -1.79 -27.33 -5.20
CA LEU A 118 -2.11 -26.58 -6.42
C LEU A 118 -3.52 -26.93 -6.90
N ILE A 119 -4.35 -25.92 -7.15
CA ILE A 119 -5.66 -26.08 -7.78
C ILE A 119 -5.54 -25.84 -9.28
N TRP A 120 -4.96 -24.70 -9.68
CA TRP A 120 -4.58 -24.40 -11.05
C TRP A 120 -3.42 -23.39 -11.09
N SER A 121 -2.69 -23.37 -12.19
CA SER A 121 -1.72 -22.33 -12.52
C SER A 121 -1.75 -22.04 -14.01
N GLU A 122 -1.61 -20.75 -14.37
CA GLU A 122 -1.57 -20.29 -15.75
C GLU A 122 -0.43 -19.30 -15.95
N SER A 123 0.14 -19.30 -17.15
CA SER A 123 1.14 -18.30 -17.52
C SER A 123 0.47 -17.02 -17.97
N ILE A 124 1.00 -15.85 -17.55
CA ILE A 124 0.56 -14.54 -18.03
C ILE A 124 0.65 -14.46 -19.56
N SER A 125 1.65 -15.09 -20.17
CA SER A 125 1.78 -15.17 -21.63
C SER A 125 0.62 -15.90 -22.30
N THR A 126 -0.05 -16.84 -21.64
CA THR A 126 -1.27 -17.49 -22.14
C THR A 126 -2.42 -16.49 -22.25
N TYR A 127 -2.47 -15.49 -21.36
CA TYR A 127 -3.51 -14.47 -21.37
C TYR A 127 -3.26 -13.35 -22.37
N THR A 128 -2.00 -12.94 -22.51
CA THR A 128 -1.62 -11.72 -23.25
C THR A 128 -1.03 -12.00 -24.64
N GLY A 129 -0.56 -13.23 -24.88
CA GLY A 129 0.22 -13.59 -26.07
C GLY A 129 1.66 -13.07 -26.05
N LEU A 130 2.11 -12.46 -24.96
CA LEU A 130 3.42 -11.82 -24.79
C LEU A 130 4.09 -12.31 -23.50
N PRO A 131 5.43 -12.33 -23.41
CA PRO A 131 6.11 -12.52 -22.17
C PRO A 131 5.62 -11.51 -21.14
N GLY A 132 5.41 -11.92 -19.90
CA GLY A 132 4.93 -11.04 -18.85
C GLY A 132 5.19 -11.66 -17.48
N GLN A 133 5.22 -10.80 -16.47
CA GLN A 133 5.33 -11.15 -15.06
C GLN A 133 4.39 -10.26 -14.25
N SER A 134 4.14 -10.60 -13.00
CA SER A 134 3.35 -9.73 -12.14
C SER A 134 3.94 -9.68 -10.74
N ARG A 135 4.00 -8.46 -10.20
CA ARG A 135 4.30 -8.20 -8.80
C ARG A 135 3.06 -7.72 -8.03
N THR A 136 1.92 -7.61 -8.72
CA THR A 136 0.70 -7.11 -8.10
C THR A 136 0.02 -8.21 -7.30
N SER A 137 -0.48 -7.88 -6.13
CA SER A 137 -1.36 -8.77 -5.37
C SER A 137 -2.70 -8.89 -6.10
N PRO A 138 -3.20 -10.11 -6.33
CA PRO A 138 -4.47 -10.27 -7.04
C PRO A 138 -5.64 -9.67 -6.28
N ALA A 139 -6.46 -8.85 -6.91
CA ALA A 139 -7.70 -8.37 -6.30
C ALA A 139 -8.81 -9.41 -6.49
N ILE A 140 -9.45 -9.84 -5.39
CA ILE A 140 -10.49 -10.88 -5.42
C ILE A 140 -11.87 -10.24 -5.60
N GLY A 141 -12.48 -10.48 -6.76
CA GLY A 141 -13.89 -10.17 -7.02
C GLY A 141 -14.80 -11.40 -6.86
N THR A 142 -16.08 -11.23 -7.19
CA THR A 142 -17.07 -12.31 -7.06
C THR A 142 -16.74 -13.52 -7.94
N ASN A 143 -16.45 -13.31 -9.23
CA ASN A 143 -16.17 -14.37 -10.19
C ASN A 143 -14.78 -14.24 -10.85
N VAL A 144 -14.16 -13.09 -10.70
CA VAL A 144 -12.92 -12.71 -11.38
C VAL A 144 -11.91 -12.28 -10.34
N ILE A 145 -10.66 -12.70 -10.49
CA ILE A 145 -9.50 -12.05 -9.88
C ILE A 145 -8.85 -11.14 -10.91
N VAL A 146 -8.28 -10.04 -10.44
CA VAL A 146 -7.64 -9.05 -11.32
C VAL A 146 -6.19 -8.87 -10.91
N ILE A 147 -5.29 -8.90 -11.89
CA ILE A 147 -3.86 -8.61 -11.73
C ILE A 147 -3.40 -7.55 -12.72
N GLY A 148 -2.32 -6.87 -12.41
CA GLY A 148 -1.57 -6.07 -13.37
C GLY A 148 -0.45 -6.88 -14.00
N ASP A 149 -0.01 -6.47 -15.18
CA ASP A 149 1.11 -7.05 -15.89
C ASP A 149 2.29 -6.06 -15.88
N GLN A 150 3.45 -6.59 -15.55
CA GLN A 150 4.72 -5.93 -15.64
C GLN A 150 5.59 -6.78 -16.56
N GLU A 151 5.89 -6.29 -17.76
CA GLU A 151 6.74 -7.06 -18.66
C GLU A 151 8.18 -7.15 -18.16
N ALA A 152 8.83 -8.25 -18.53
CA ALA A 152 10.27 -8.36 -18.41
C ALA A 152 10.93 -7.46 -19.48
N HIS A 153 11.30 -6.24 -19.14
CA HIS A 153 11.96 -5.26 -20.04
C HIS A 153 13.32 -5.70 -20.58
N SER A 154 13.71 -6.95 -20.34
CA SER A 154 14.91 -7.57 -20.92
C SER A 154 14.88 -7.70 -22.45
N THR A 155 13.72 -7.52 -23.07
CA THR A 155 13.51 -7.68 -24.52
C THR A 155 13.22 -6.37 -25.26
N GLY A 156 13.20 -5.21 -24.58
CA GLY A 156 12.92 -3.90 -25.16
C GLY A 156 11.51 -3.39 -24.85
N PRO A 157 11.06 -2.31 -25.55
CA PRO A 157 9.77 -1.68 -25.27
C PRO A 157 8.59 -2.61 -25.54
N ASN A 158 7.59 -2.48 -24.70
CA ASN A 158 6.37 -3.29 -24.64
C ASN A 158 5.17 -2.56 -25.29
N PRO A 159 4.11 -3.28 -25.71
CA PRO A 159 2.87 -2.63 -26.17
C PRO A 159 2.02 -1.98 -25.07
N GLY A 160 2.56 -1.69 -23.89
CA GLY A 160 1.93 -0.90 -22.85
C GLY A 160 1.49 -1.70 -21.60
N ALA A 161 1.02 -0.97 -20.59
CA ALA A 161 0.53 -1.51 -19.33
C ALA A 161 -0.79 -2.26 -19.50
N ARG A 162 -0.87 -3.50 -19.00
CA ARG A 162 -2.05 -4.36 -19.12
C ARG A 162 -2.63 -4.71 -17.76
N VAL A 163 -3.96 -4.79 -17.73
CA VAL A 163 -4.73 -5.34 -16.60
C VAL A 163 -5.46 -6.59 -17.09
N ILE A 164 -5.41 -7.65 -16.32
CA ILE A 164 -5.89 -8.98 -16.69
C ILE A 164 -6.94 -9.42 -15.69
N GLY A 165 -8.14 -9.71 -16.17
CA GLY A 165 -9.20 -10.35 -15.42
C GLY A 165 -9.22 -11.86 -15.71
N VAL A 166 -9.18 -12.68 -14.65
CA VAL A 166 -9.10 -14.13 -14.73
C VAL A 166 -10.26 -14.75 -13.97
N ASN A 167 -10.95 -15.72 -14.58
CA ASN A 167 -11.98 -16.49 -13.89
C ASN A 167 -11.38 -17.24 -12.69
N LYS A 168 -11.78 -16.88 -11.49
CA LYS A 168 -11.15 -17.39 -10.25
C LYS A 168 -11.38 -18.89 -10.00
N THR A 169 -12.40 -19.49 -10.66
CA THR A 169 -12.68 -20.92 -10.51
C THR A 169 -11.83 -21.76 -11.44
N THR A 170 -11.69 -21.35 -12.70
CA THR A 170 -11.08 -22.17 -13.76
C THR A 170 -9.66 -21.75 -14.13
N GLY A 171 -9.22 -20.54 -13.78
CA GLY A 171 -7.98 -19.94 -14.27
C GLY A 171 -8.07 -19.39 -15.71
N ALA A 172 -9.22 -19.52 -16.37
CA ALA A 172 -9.38 -19.06 -17.75
C ALA A 172 -9.41 -17.51 -17.83
N LEU A 173 -8.89 -16.98 -18.94
CA LEU A 173 -8.97 -15.55 -19.24
C LEU A 173 -10.43 -15.10 -19.29
N ALA A 174 -10.75 -14.01 -18.57
CA ALA A 174 -12.02 -13.30 -18.71
C ALA A 174 -11.89 -12.11 -19.66
N TRP A 175 -10.88 -11.29 -19.47
CA TRP A 175 -10.55 -10.12 -20.31
C TRP A 175 -9.11 -9.62 -20.08
N VAL A 176 -8.55 -8.93 -21.09
CA VAL A 176 -7.31 -8.16 -21.00
C VAL A 176 -7.59 -6.75 -21.50
N THR A 177 -7.07 -5.75 -20.80
CA THR A 177 -7.21 -4.33 -21.18
C THR A 177 -5.86 -3.62 -21.13
N ILE A 178 -5.45 -2.97 -22.22
CA ILE A 178 -4.32 -2.04 -22.23
C ILE A 178 -4.82 -0.74 -21.59
N VAL A 179 -4.32 -0.42 -20.40
CA VAL A 179 -4.69 0.80 -19.66
C VAL A 179 -3.79 1.98 -19.98
N ASP A 180 -2.60 1.71 -20.51
CA ASP A 180 -1.70 2.72 -21.05
C ASP A 180 -0.92 2.12 -22.22
N SER A 181 -0.77 2.90 -23.31
CA SER A 181 -0.09 2.46 -24.53
C SER A 181 1.36 2.95 -24.63
N ASP A 182 1.86 3.68 -23.64
CA ASP A 182 3.28 4.03 -23.59
C ASP A 182 4.11 2.74 -23.57
N PRO A 183 5.18 2.65 -24.39
CA PRO A 183 5.95 1.41 -24.55
C PRO A 183 6.71 0.95 -23.32
N TRP A 184 6.90 1.82 -22.34
CA TRP A 184 7.53 1.47 -21.06
C TRP A 184 6.54 1.44 -19.88
N ALA A 185 5.25 1.71 -20.16
CA ALA A 185 4.22 1.65 -19.12
C ALA A 185 4.04 0.24 -18.58
N GLU A 186 3.84 0.13 -17.28
CA GLU A 186 3.59 -1.10 -16.54
C GLU A 186 2.57 -0.92 -15.42
N VAL A 187 2.01 -2.01 -14.92
CA VAL A 187 1.18 -2.01 -13.72
C VAL A 187 1.98 -2.56 -12.53
N MET A 188 2.48 -1.68 -11.69
CA MET A 188 3.21 -2.04 -10.47
C MET A 188 2.28 -2.08 -9.25
N GLY A 189 1.37 -1.13 -9.15
CA GLY A 189 0.37 -1.04 -8.08
C GLY A 189 -0.69 -2.13 -8.18
N SER A 190 -1.09 -2.70 -7.04
CA SER A 190 -2.09 -3.77 -7.01
C SER A 190 -3.48 -3.21 -7.23
N PRO A 191 -4.34 -3.91 -7.99
CA PRO A 191 -5.73 -3.49 -8.18
C PRO A 191 -6.53 -3.50 -6.88
N VAL A 192 -7.53 -2.61 -6.77
CA VAL A 192 -8.56 -2.66 -5.74
C VAL A 192 -9.95 -2.66 -6.39
N ILE A 193 -10.89 -3.42 -5.81
CA ILE A 193 -12.24 -3.57 -6.34
C ILE A 193 -13.24 -2.97 -5.37
N ASN A 194 -14.18 -2.18 -5.90
CA ASN A 194 -15.36 -1.75 -5.19
C ASN A 194 -16.61 -1.88 -6.08
N GLY A 195 -17.52 -2.76 -5.71
CA GLY A 195 -18.69 -3.06 -6.51
C GLY A 195 -18.33 -3.59 -7.90
N ASN A 196 -18.72 -2.89 -8.95
CA ASN A 196 -18.46 -3.25 -10.34
C ASN A 196 -17.20 -2.57 -10.93
N LEU A 197 -16.45 -1.82 -10.14
CA LEU A 197 -15.26 -1.09 -10.60
C LEU A 197 -13.99 -1.70 -10.03
N VAL A 198 -12.97 -1.75 -10.88
CA VAL A 198 -11.59 -2.06 -10.55
C VAL A 198 -10.76 -0.81 -10.75
N TYR A 199 -9.97 -0.42 -9.78
CA TYR A 199 -9.08 0.74 -9.86
C TYR A 199 -7.64 0.27 -9.92
N VAL A 200 -6.87 0.82 -10.86
CA VAL A 200 -5.48 0.45 -11.12
C VAL A 200 -4.67 1.68 -11.46
N GLY A 201 -3.53 1.85 -10.78
CA GLY A 201 -2.53 2.85 -11.10
C GLY A 201 -1.53 2.33 -12.14
N THR A 202 -0.99 3.24 -12.98
CA THR A 202 0.09 2.94 -13.90
C THR A 202 1.42 3.50 -13.43
N ALA A 203 2.48 2.77 -13.69
CA ALA A 203 3.88 3.15 -13.50
C ALA A 203 4.64 2.88 -14.82
N SER A 204 5.96 3.08 -14.84
CA SER A 204 6.73 2.95 -16.05
C SER A 204 8.17 2.55 -15.74
N TRP A 205 8.84 1.92 -16.72
CA TRP A 205 10.27 1.68 -16.75
C TRP A 205 11.06 2.84 -17.36
N ASP A 206 10.43 3.97 -17.70
CA ASP A 206 11.08 5.17 -18.27
C ASP A 206 12.32 5.60 -17.48
N GLU A 207 12.24 5.54 -16.14
CA GLU A 207 13.38 5.83 -15.26
C GLU A 207 14.55 4.89 -15.49
N GLY A 208 14.30 3.60 -15.61
CA GLY A 208 15.33 2.59 -15.86
C GLY A 208 15.95 2.75 -17.23
N GLU A 209 15.14 3.03 -18.26
CA GLU A 209 15.61 3.30 -19.61
C GLU A 209 16.46 4.58 -19.65
N ALA A 210 16.01 5.66 -19.01
CA ALA A 210 16.80 6.89 -18.90
C ALA A 210 18.15 6.67 -18.20
N GLY A 211 18.22 5.74 -17.24
CA GLY A 211 19.45 5.37 -16.54
C GLY A 211 20.42 4.51 -17.35
N SER A 212 19.94 3.84 -18.40
CA SER A 212 20.75 3.00 -19.28
C SER A 212 21.05 3.64 -20.64
N ASN A 213 20.24 4.60 -21.08
CA ASN A 213 20.35 5.23 -22.40
C ASN A 213 20.39 6.77 -22.28
N PRO A 214 21.57 7.41 -22.43
CA PRO A 214 21.72 8.86 -22.25
C PRO A 214 20.95 9.70 -23.28
N ASN A 215 20.46 9.09 -24.37
CA ASN A 215 19.67 9.77 -25.40
C ASN A 215 18.16 9.53 -25.25
N TYR A 216 17.75 8.79 -24.24
CA TYR A 216 16.34 8.53 -23.99
C TYR A 216 15.65 9.77 -23.40
N THR A 217 14.46 10.04 -23.90
CA THR A 217 13.58 11.08 -23.36
C THR A 217 12.33 10.40 -22.84
N PRO A 218 12.02 10.50 -21.54
CA PRO A 218 10.80 9.96 -20.96
C PRO A 218 9.54 10.47 -21.65
N THR A 219 8.56 9.58 -21.84
CA THR A 219 7.27 9.89 -22.50
C THR A 219 6.06 9.54 -21.64
N PHE A 220 6.24 8.69 -20.65
CA PHE A 220 5.17 8.19 -19.80
C PHE A 220 4.48 9.28 -18.97
N ARG A 221 3.15 9.15 -18.85
CA ARG A 221 2.31 9.97 -17.98
C ARG A 221 1.50 9.08 -17.06
N GLY A 222 1.80 9.12 -15.77
CA GLY A 222 1.11 8.37 -14.76
C GLY A 222 -0.40 8.60 -14.77
N SER A 223 -1.15 7.56 -14.41
CA SER A 223 -2.61 7.63 -14.36
C SER A 223 -3.21 6.66 -13.36
N MET A 224 -4.41 7.00 -12.88
CA MET A 224 -5.33 6.10 -12.20
C MET A 224 -6.50 5.80 -13.14
N THR A 225 -6.81 4.52 -13.34
CA THR A 225 -7.84 4.07 -14.28
C THR A 225 -8.88 3.21 -13.55
N ALA A 226 -10.16 3.46 -13.82
CA ALA A 226 -11.25 2.57 -13.40
C ALA A 226 -11.74 1.73 -14.58
N LEU A 227 -11.89 0.42 -14.33
CA LEU A 227 -12.41 -0.54 -15.31
C LEU A 227 -13.68 -1.21 -14.77
N ASN A 228 -14.54 -1.63 -15.68
CA ASN A 228 -15.65 -2.51 -15.34
C ASN A 228 -15.12 -3.94 -15.08
N ILE A 229 -15.37 -4.50 -13.91
CA ILE A 229 -14.84 -5.81 -13.48
C ILE A 229 -15.27 -6.96 -14.38
N ASN A 230 -16.45 -6.89 -15.01
CA ASN A 230 -16.99 -7.98 -15.81
C ASN A 230 -16.49 -7.97 -17.24
N THR A 231 -16.11 -6.81 -17.77
CA THR A 231 -15.78 -6.64 -19.19
C THR A 231 -14.37 -6.14 -19.46
N GLY A 232 -13.68 -5.60 -18.43
CA GLY A 232 -12.40 -4.91 -18.56
C GLY A 232 -12.51 -3.53 -19.23
N ALA A 233 -13.70 -3.06 -19.62
CA ALA A 233 -13.86 -1.78 -20.29
C ALA A 233 -13.46 -0.62 -19.38
N ILE A 234 -12.65 0.33 -19.90
CA ILE A 234 -12.27 1.54 -19.19
C ILE A 234 -13.52 2.40 -18.99
N VAL A 235 -13.80 2.79 -17.72
CA VAL A 235 -14.92 3.65 -17.33
C VAL A 235 -14.43 5.10 -17.27
N TRP A 236 -13.30 5.34 -16.66
CA TRP A 236 -12.62 6.64 -16.63
C TRP A 236 -11.12 6.48 -16.43
N LYS A 237 -10.36 7.52 -16.81
CA LYS A 237 -8.92 7.64 -16.55
C LYS A 237 -8.61 9.05 -16.06
N PHE A 238 -7.82 9.15 -14.99
CA PHE A 238 -7.28 10.39 -14.42
C PHE A 238 -5.76 10.40 -14.59
N TYR A 239 -5.21 11.42 -15.27
CA TYR A 239 -3.76 11.60 -15.41
C TYR A 239 -3.21 12.39 -14.22
N THR A 240 -2.06 11.96 -13.70
CA THR A 240 -1.38 12.57 -12.56
C THR A 240 -0.50 13.75 -12.95
N VAL A 241 -0.11 13.83 -14.22
CA VAL A 241 0.66 14.95 -14.78
C VAL A 241 0.00 15.49 -16.05
N PRO A 242 0.10 16.82 -16.32
CA PRO A 242 -0.48 17.41 -17.52
C PRO A 242 0.35 17.09 -18.77
N THR A 243 -0.17 17.42 -19.94
CA THR A 243 0.57 17.31 -21.21
C THR A 243 1.83 18.17 -21.17
N GLY A 244 2.96 17.60 -21.61
CA GLY A 244 4.28 18.24 -21.59
C GLY A 244 5.11 17.92 -20.35
N TYR A 245 4.51 17.31 -19.31
CA TYR A 245 5.21 16.72 -18.18
C TYR A 245 5.22 15.20 -18.33
N THR A 246 6.22 14.53 -17.77
CA THR A 246 6.31 13.07 -17.72
C THR A 246 6.54 12.59 -16.29
N GLY A 247 6.32 11.32 -16.01
CA GLY A 247 6.38 10.76 -14.65
C GLY A 247 5.02 10.75 -13.96
N GLY A 248 4.99 11.02 -12.68
CA GLY A 248 3.79 10.97 -11.86
C GLY A 248 3.20 9.56 -11.75
N ALA A 249 4.05 8.54 -11.71
CA ALA A 249 3.65 7.15 -11.55
C ALA A 249 2.72 6.97 -10.34
N VAL A 250 1.89 5.92 -10.36
CA VAL A 250 1.07 5.47 -9.22
C VAL A 250 1.55 4.08 -8.80
N PRO A 251 2.71 4.01 -8.09
CA PRO A 251 3.41 2.75 -7.84
C PRO A 251 2.92 1.99 -6.61
N GLY A 252 2.15 2.63 -5.73
CA GLY A 252 1.73 2.07 -4.44
C GLY A 252 0.91 0.79 -4.56
N ASN A 253 0.89 -0.02 -3.49
CA ASN A 253 0.28 -1.36 -3.51
C ASN A 253 -1.18 -1.33 -3.96
N ASN A 254 -2.08 -0.62 -3.29
CA ASN A 254 -3.44 -0.37 -3.78
C ASN A 254 -3.96 0.97 -3.28
N ALA A 255 -4.89 1.55 -4.02
CA ALA A 255 -5.59 2.75 -3.60
C ALA A 255 -6.54 2.46 -2.43
N VAL A 256 -6.83 3.49 -1.63
CA VAL A 256 -7.88 3.45 -0.59
C VAL A 256 -9.22 3.82 -1.21
N VAL A 257 -10.25 3.02 -0.94
CA VAL A 257 -11.63 3.33 -1.27
C VAL A 257 -12.36 3.80 -0.02
N TRP A 258 -12.82 5.04 -0.01
CA TRP A 258 -13.61 5.60 1.09
C TRP A 258 -15.04 5.87 0.63
N THR A 259 -15.93 4.94 0.93
CA THR A 259 -17.30 4.91 0.42
C THR A 259 -18.21 6.03 0.94
N PRO A 260 -18.08 6.52 2.21
CA PRO A 260 -18.95 7.58 2.71
C PRO A 260 -18.93 8.84 1.83
N ASP A 261 -17.77 9.23 1.32
CA ASP A 261 -17.60 10.43 0.48
C ASP A 261 -17.33 10.08 -0.99
N SER A 262 -17.46 8.80 -1.36
CA SER A 262 -17.22 8.30 -2.72
C SER A 262 -15.83 8.64 -3.24
N LEU A 263 -14.78 8.54 -2.39
CA LEU A 263 -13.41 8.87 -2.74
C LEU A 263 -12.57 7.62 -3.04
N LEU A 264 -11.69 7.76 -4.04
CA LEU A 264 -10.55 6.90 -4.28
C LEU A 264 -9.29 7.73 -4.00
N ILE A 265 -8.44 7.27 -3.08
CA ILE A 265 -7.26 8.02 -2.63
C ILE A 265 -6.00 7.19 -2.92
N PHE A 266 -5.00 7.82 -3.52
CA PHE A 266 -3.74 7.18 -3.92
C PHE A 266 -2.56 8.14 -3.84
N GLY A 267 -1.35 7.60 -3.77
CA GLY A 267 -0.10 8.33 -3.83
C GLY A 267 0.47 8.38 -5.24
N THR A 268 1.28 9.40 -5.53
CA THR A 268 1.96 9.58 -6.82
C THR A 268 3.46 9.70 -6.65
N GLY A 269 4.19 9.36 -7.71
CA GLY A 269 5.64 9.58 -7.80
C GLY A 269 6.01 10.92 -8.40
N ASN A 270 7.30 11.11 -8.57
CA ASN A 270 7.95 12.31 -9.06
C ASN A 270 7.74 12.56 -10.58
N ASN A 271 8.16 13.73 -11.09
CA ASN A 271 8.33 13.94 -12.53
C ASN A 271 9.59 13.23 -13.04
N TYR A 272 9.52 12.64 -14.25
CA TYR A 272 10.71 12.18 -14.97
C TYR A 272 11.33 13.27 -15.82
N SER A 273 10.51 14.22 -16.30
CA SER A 273 10.92 15.48 -16.90
C SER A 273 9.80 16.53 -16.78
N VAL A 274 10.18 17.79 -16.82
CA VAL A 274 9.27 18.93 -16.89
C VAL A 274 9.53 19.72 -18.19
N PRO A 275 8.59 20.56 -18.66
CA PRO A 275 8.86 21.42 -19.83
C PRO A 275 10.08 22.31 -19.60
N ALA A 276 10.94 22.46 -20.63
CA ALA A 276 12.13 23.28 -20.55
C ALA A 276 11.86 24.77 -20.16
N SER A 277 10.62 25.24 -20.33
CA SER A 277 10.22 26.58 -19.88
C SER A 277 10.03 26.67 -18.35
N VAL A 278 9.89 25.53 -17.65
CA VAL A 278 9.70 25.44 -16.19
C VAL A 278 11.03 25.43 -15.45
N GLU A 279 12.04 24.76 -15.99
CA GLU A 279 13.36 24.58 -15.37
C GLU A 279 14.02 25.87 -14.88
N PRO A 280 14.10 26.96 -15.66
CA PRO A 280 14.70 28.21 -15.18
C PRO A 280 13.95 28.84 -14.00
N CYS A 281 12.62 28.69 -13.95
CA CYS A 281 11.81 29.18 -12.84
C CYS A 281 12.11 28.38 -11.57
N VAL A 282 12.15 27.04 -11.66
CA VAL A 282 12.48 26.17 -10.54
C VAL A 282 13.90 26.43 -10.05
N ALA A 283 14.87 26.57 -10.95
CA ALA A 283 16.25 26.92 -10.61
C ALA A 283 16.34 28.26 -9.86
N ALA A 284 15.60 29.29 -10.31
CA ALA A 284 15.55 30.59 -9.66
C ALA A 284 14.89 30.57 -8.28
N ALA A 285 13.96 29.63 -8.04
CA ALA A 285 13.30 29.44 -6.74
C ALA A 285 14.26 28.86 -5.67
N GLY A 286 15.36 28.22 -6.06
CA GLY A 286 16.34 27.60 -5.17
C GLY A 286 15.67 26.58 -4.23
N SER A 287 15.94 26.65 -2.92
CA SER A 287 15.36 25.75 -1.91
C SER A 287 13.97 26.15 -1.40
N ASN A 288 13.34 27.15 -1.98
CA ASN A 288 12.02 27.61 -1.56
C ASN A 288 10.91 26.75 -2.21
N TRP A 289 10.40 25.78 -1.51
CA TRP A 289 9.35 24.88 -1.97
C TRP A 289 8.13 25.58 -2.55
N SER A 290 7.61 26.61 -1.88
CA SER A 290 6.43 27.34 -2.37
C SER A 290 6.69 28.04 -3.69
N ALA A 291 7.88 28.58 -3.87
CA ALA A 291 8.30 29.20 -5.11
C ALA A 291 8.52 28.17 -6.22
N GLN A 292 9.12 27.01 -5.91
CA GLN A 292 9.26 25.91 -6.85
C GLN A 292 7.89 25.40 -7.35
N VAL A 293 6.96 25.14 -6.43
CA VAL A 293 5.61 24.68 -6.75
C VAL A 293 4.84 25.70 -7.59
N ALA A 294 5.06 27.00 -7.36
CA ALA A 294 4.45 28.05 -8.17
C ALA A 294 4.94 28.09 -9.64
N CYS A 295 6.08 27.45 -9.94
CA CYS A 295 6.58 27.30 -11.31
C CYS A 295 5.90 26.17 -12.08
N LEU A 296 5.31 25.21 -11.37
CA LEU A 296 4.72 24.01 -11.94
C LEU A 296 3.26 24.26 -12.38
N SER A 297 2.77 23.40 -13.27
CA SER A 297 1.33 23.39 -13.58
C SER A 297 0.52 23.04 -12.35
N PRO A 298 -0.64 23.68 -12.09
CA PRO A 298 -1.54 23.30 -11.01
C PRO A 298 -2.18 21.91 -11.22
N ALA A 299 -2.05 21.32 -12.42
CA ALA A 299 -2.48 19.95 -12.73
C ALA A 299 -1.32 18.94 -12.68
N ASP A 300 -0.17 19.31 -12.15
CA ASP A 300 0.96 18.44 -11.89
C ASP A 300 0.88 17.93 -10.44
N TYR A 301 0.40 16.69 -10.30
CA TYR A 301 0.10 16.07 -9.00
C TYR A 301 1.18 15.08 -8.56
N VAL A 302 2.45 15.35 -8.85
CA VAL A 302 3.57 14.51 -8.41
C VAL A 302 3.82 14.61 -6.91
N ASP A 303 4.42 13.60 -6.30
CA ASP A 303 4.71 13.49 -4.86
C ASP A 303 3.52 13.90 -3.99
N SER A 304 2.36 13.48 -4.40
CA SER A 304 1.09 13.93 -3.84
C SER A 304 0.24 12.76 -3.35
N LEU A 305 -0.58 13.04 -2.34
CA LEU A 305 -1.78 12.26 -2.13
C LEU A 305 -2.91 12.93 -2.91
N VAL A 306 -3.61 12.12 -3.70
CA VAL A 306 -4.67 12.55 -4.62
C VAL A 306 -5.95 11.81 -4.30
N ALA A 307 -7.06 12.53 -4.13
CA ALA A 307 -8.39 11.97 -4.01
C ALA A 307 -9.24 12.37 -5.21
N VAL A 308 -9.81 11.36 -5.86
CA VAL A 308 -10.76 11.53 -6.95
C VAL A 308 -12.11 10.92 -6.56
N ASN A 309 -13.19 11.40 -7.18
CA ASN A 309 -14.47 10.71 -7.07
C ASN A 309 -14.37 9.33 -7.71
N MET A 310 -14.61 8.28 -6.94
CA MET A 310 -14.39 6.88 -7.37
C MET A 310 -15.26 6.46 -8.56
N ASN A 311 -16.40 7.13 -8.79
CA ASN A 311 -17.33 6.80 -9.87
C ASN A 311 -17.03 7.54 -11.18
N THR A 312 -16.42 8.73 -11.11
CA THR A 312 -16.24 9.62 -12.27
C THR A 312 -14.79 9.95 -12.60
N GLY A 313 -13.84 9.69 -11.67
CA GLY A 313 -12.45 10.10 -11.79
C GLY A 313 -12.20 11.61 -11.63
N ALA A 314 -13.23 12.40 -11.29
CA ALA A 314 -13.08 13.84 -11.08
C ALA A 314 -12.25 14.12 -9.82
N LEU A 315 -11.25 15.03 -9.93
CA LEU A 315 -10.45 15.45 -8.78
C LEU A 315 -11.33 16.06 -7.70
N VAL A 316 -11.12 15.63 -6.45
CA VAL A 316 -11.77 16.21 -5.26
C VAL A 316 -10.77 17.05 -4.49
N TRP A 317 -9.62 16.49 -4.16
CA TRP A 317 -8.49 17.20 -3.58
C TRP A 317 -7.16 16.55 -3.94
N SER A 318 -6.10 17.34 -3.87
CA SER A 318 -4.71 16.85 -3.91
C SER A 318 -3.87 17.57 -2.87
N ARG A 319 -2.82 16.90 -2.41
CA ARG A 319 -1.82 17.49 -1.53
C ARG A 319 -0.43 17.04 -1.92
N ARG A 320 0.37 17.97 -2.42
CA ARG A 320 1.80 17.79 -2.70
C ARG A 320 2.59 17.84 -1.39
N MET A 321 3.58 16.96 -1.26
CA MET A 321 4.43 16.81 -0.07
C MET A 321 5.93 17.04 -0.36
N SER A 322 6.24 17.65 -1.52
CA SER A 322 7.59 18.03 -1.96
C SER A 322 7.59 19.39 -2.64
N GLY A 323 8.77 19.91 -2.95
CA GLY A 323 8.96 21.00 -3.92
C GLY A 323 8.74 20.55 -5.35
N ALA A 324 9.48 21.12 -6.30
CA ALA A 324 9.61 20.55 -7.63
C ALA A 324 10.56 19.36 -7.55
N ASP A 325 10.05 18.19 -7.87
CA ASP A 325 10.82 16.94 -7.88
C ASP A 325 10.81 16.37 -9.30
N ALA A 326 11.88 16.62 -10.04
CA ALA A 326 12.09 16.03 -11.35
C ALA A 326 13.37 15.20 -11.33
N TRP A 327 13.21 13.87 -11.42
CA TRP A 327 14.29 12.90 -11.36
C TRP A 327 14.01 11.71 -12.27
N ASN A 328 15.05 11.15 -12.87
CA ASN A 328 15.02 9.87 -13.58
C ASN A 328 16.37 9.14 -13.42
N GLY A 329 16.48 7.89 -13.86
CA GLY A 329 17.68 7.09 -13.71
C GLY A 329 18.95 7.67 -14.35
N GLY A 330 18.81 8.58 -15.33
CA GLY A 330 19.92 9.33 -15.91
C GLY A 330 20.66 10.19 -14.89
N CYS A 331 19.97 10.65 -13.84
CA CYS A 331 20.57 11.42 -12.75
C CYS A 331 21.58 10.58 -11.97
N SER A 332 21.25 9.33 -11.63
CA SER A 332 22.18 8.40 -10.98
C SER A 332 23.37 8.04 -11.88
N SER A 333 23.18 8.03 -13.20
CA SER A 333 24.21 7.71 -14.19
C SER A 333 25.04 8.93 -14.62
N GLY A 334 24.68 10.15 -14.20
CA GLY A 334 25.31 11.40 -14.63
C GLY A 334 25.10 11.73 -16.10
N TYR A 335 23.97 11.33 -16.67
CA TYR A 335 23.64 11.55 -18.08
C TYR A 335 22.95 12.90 -18.31
N ALA A 336 23.04 13.40 -19.56
CA ALA A 336 22.48 14.67 -19.97
C ALA A 336 20.93 14.71 -20.01
N ASN A 337 20.27 13.56 -19.92
CA ASN A 337 18.82 13.45 -19.85
C ASN A 337 18.28 13.52 -18.40
N CYS A 338 19.16 13.75 -17.41
CA CYS A 338 18.73 14.13 -16.07
C CYS A 338 18.14 15.54 -16.09
N PRO A 339 16.95 15.80 -15.52
CA PRO A 339 16.38 17.13 -15.39
C PRO A 339 17.26 18.09 -14.58
N GLU A 340 17.20 19.38 -14.88
CA GLU A 340 17.92 20.42 -14.15
C GLU A 340 16.94 21.54 -13.68
N PRO A 341 16.84 21.85 -12.37
CA PRO A 341 17.57 21.18 -11.27
C PRO A 341 17.03 19.78 -10.97
N THR A 342 17.94 18.89 -10.59
CA THR A 342 17.61 17.51 -10.20
C THR A 342 16.77 17.51 -8.93
N GLY A 343 15.70 16.72 -8.92
CA GLY A 343 14.88 16.43 -7.74
C GLY A 343 15.46 15.31 -6.85
N ASP A 344 14.74 14.99 -5.77
CA ASP A 344 15.19 14.06 -4.70
C ASP A 344 14.60 12.65 -4.81
N ASP A 345 13.71 12.35 -5.78
CA ASP A 345 12.99 11.07 -5.93
C ASP A 345 12.18 10.71 -4.66
N THR A 346 11.22 11.57 -4.31
CA THR A 346 10.47 11.47 -3.05
C THR A 346 9.07 10.85 -3.19
N ASP A 347 8.90 9.88 -4.07
CA ASP A 347 7.64 9.18 -4.34
C ASP A 347 6.86 8.74 -3.11
N PHE A 348 5.54 8.67 -3.25
CA PHE A 348 4.67 7.84 -2.41
C PHE A 348 4.68 6.39 -2.91
N ALA A 349 5.78 5.66 -2.69
CA ALA A 349 5.89 4.25 -3.01
C ALA A 349 5.07 3.36 -2.06
N SER A 350 4.86 3.81 -0.81
CA SER A 350 3.90 3.22 0.12
C SER A 350 2.50 3.72 -0.17
N ALA A 351 1.58 2.82 -0.49
CA ALA A 351 0.17 3.16 -0.64
C ALA A 351 -0.39 3.75 0.66
N PRO A 352 -1.35 4.68 0.57
CA PRO A 352 -2.03 5.19 1.76
C PRO A 352 -2.85 4.10 2.44
N ASN A 353 -3.11 4.25 3.73
CA ASN A 353 -4.09 3.47 4.48
C ASN A 353 -5.08 4.37 5.21
N LEU A 354 -6.30 3.91 5.31
CA LEU A 354 -7.37 4.60 6.02
C LEU A 354 -7.77 3.78 7.24
N THR A 355 -7.81 4.43 8.40
CA THR A 355 -8.24 3.77 9.63
C THR A 355 -9.25 4.60 10.39
N TRP A 356 -10.14 3.90 11.08
CA TRP A 356 -11.03 4.51 12.05
C TRP A 356 -10.32 4.59 13.41
N VAL A 357 -10.29 5.80 13.99
CA VAL A 357 -9.61 6.09 15.25
C VAL A 357 -10.64 6.51 16.29
N PRO A 358 -10.90 5.72 17.35
CA PRO A 358 -11.88 6.05 18.38
C PRO A 358 -11.58 7.39 19.04
N ASN A 359 -12.61 8.22 19.23
CA ASN A 359 -12.51 9.52 19.90
C ASN A 359 -11.60 10.56 19.20
N PHE A 360 -11.19 10.32 17.96
CA PHE A 360 -10.44 11.28 17.15
C PHE A 360 -11.42 12.20 16.39
N VAL A 361 -12.12 13.06 17.14
CA VAL A 361 -13.16 13.98 16.63
C VAL A 361 -12.82 15.39 17.00
N GLY A 362 -13.03 16.32 16.06
CA GLY A 362 -12.86 17.76 16.29
C GLY A 362 -11.40 18.21 16.34
N VAL A 363 -10.42 17.34 16.05
CA VAL A 363 -9.03 17.74 15.92
C VAL A 363 -8.86 18.55 14.63
N PRO A 364 -8.39 19.81 14.71
CA PRO A 364 -8.26 20.65 13.52
C PRO A 364 -7.13 20.16 12.61
N ASP A 365 -7.34 20.28 11.30
CA ASP A 365 -6.31 20.15 10.30
C ASP A 365 -5.83 21.53 9.78
N ASP A 366 -4.78 21.56 8.99
CA ASP A 366 -4.19 22.80 8.46
C ASP A 366 -4.95 23.43 7.27
N ARG A 367 -6.05 22.81 6.83
CA ARG A 367 -6.96 23.31 5.78
C ARG A 367 -8.28 23.82 6.36
N GLY A 368 -8.41 23.91 7.69
CA GLY A 368 -9.58 24.39 8.40
C GLY A 368 -10.71 23.36 8.53
N GLY A 369 -10.45 22.10 8.21
CA GLY A 369 -11.32 20.97 8.53
C GLY A 369 -11.06 20.42 9.94
N THR A 370 -11.85 19.42 10.33
CA THR A 370 -11.68 18.70 11.58
C THR A 370 -11.84 17.20 11.36
N SER A 371 -11.16 16.42 12.22
CA SER A 371 -11.27 14.95 12.19
C SER A 371 -12.68 14.47 12.53
N ALA A 372 -13.08 13.37 11.88
CA ALA A 372 -14.35 12.66 12.07
C ALA A 372 -14.14 11.17 12.35
N ASN A 373 -13.24 10.84 13.26
CA ASN A 373 -12.78 9.48 13.60
C ASN A 373 -12.03 8.74 12.49
N TYR A 374 -11.69 9.38 11.38
CA TYR A 374 -10.89 8.77 10.34
C TYR A 374 -9.55 9.49 10.17
N LEU A 375 -8.52 8.71 9.91
CA LEU A 375 -7.19 9.19 9.60
C LEU A 375 -6.68 8.47 8.36
N LEU A 376 -6.19 9.24 7.39
CA LEU A 376 -5.49 8.74 6.22
C LEU A 376 -3.98 8.80 6.50
N GLY A 377 -3.32 7.67 6.53
CA GLY A 377 -1.87 7.57 6.72
C GLY A 377 -1.16 7.27 5.41
N ALA A 378 0.04 7.80 5.20
CA ALA A 378 0.89 7.44 4.06
C ALA A 378 2.37 7.65 4.34
N GLY A 379 3.20 6.69 3.93
CA GLY A 379 4.66 6.79 3.95
C GLY A 379 5.22 7.29 2.63
N GLN A 380 6.34 8.02 2.67
CA GLN A 380 7.01 8.59 1.51
C GLN A 380 8.50 8.18 1.49
N LYS A 381 9.14 8.12 0.32
CA LYS A 381 10.57 7.78 0.17
C LYS A 381 11.51 8.71 0.94
N ASN A 382 11.09 9.93 1.29
CA ASN A 382 11.84 10.83 2.16
C ASN A 382 11.80 10.44 3.66
N SER A 383 11.27 9.26 3.99
CA SER A 383 11.16 8.70 5.35
C SER A 383 10.17 9.44 6.26
N ILE A 384 9.27 10.23 5.70
CA ILE A 384 8.20 10.90 6.45
C ILE A 384 6.92 10.06 6.34
N TYR A 385 6.30 9.81 7.48
CA TYR A 385 4.93 9.32 7.55
C TYR A 385 3.98 10.49 7.79
N TRP A 386 2.96 10.60 6.95
CA TRP A 386 1.99 11.68 6.93
C TRP A 386 0.64 11.19 7.42
N ALA A 387 -0.05 12.00 8.23
CA ALA A 387 -1.40 11.72 8.70
C ALA A 387 -2.35 12.88 8.34
N LEU A 388 -3.35 12.57 7.54
CA LEU A 388 -4.23 13.56 6.92
C LEU A 388 -5.70 13.30 7.23
N ASN A 389 -6.48 14.35 7.08
CA ASN A 389 -7.93 14.28 7.01
C ASN A 389 -8.35 13.72 5.63
N PRO A 390 -8.97 12.54 5.56
CA PRO A 390 -9.34 11.95 4.27
C PRO A 390 -10.37 12.78 3.49
N ALA A 391 -11.17 13.63 4.15
CA ALA A 391 -12.20 14.42 3.51
C ALA A 391 -11.66 15.57 2.65
N ASN A 392 -10.51 16.17 3.03
CA ASN A 392 -9.99 17.38 2.39
C ASN A 392 -8.47 17.38 2.17
N GLY A 393 -7.75 16.32 2.57
CA GLY A 393 -6.30 16.24 2.52
C GLY A 393 -5.57 17.19 3.47
N GLY A 394 -6.24 17.72 4.50
CA GLY A 394 -5.65 18.55 5.55
C GLY A 394 -4.70 17.74 6.45
N LEU A 395 -3.56 18.30 6.85
CA LEU A 395 -2.56 17.64 7.66
C LEU A 395 -2.92 17.73 9.15
N PHE A 396 -2.91 16.58 9.82
CA PHE A 396 -2.96 16.52 11.28
C PHE A 396 -1.55 16.52 11.88
N TRP A 397 -0.68 15.62 11.38
CA TRP A 397 0.71 15.51 11.81
C TRP A 397 1.57 14.81 10.77
N SER A 398 2.88 14.96 10.90
CA SER A 398 3.87 14.19 10.14
C SER A 398 5.05 13.82 11.04
N THR A 399 5.70 12.69 10.75
CA THR A 399 6.84 12.20 11.55
C THR A 399 7.91 11.63 10.64
N THR A 400 9.13 12.15 10.76
CA THR A 400 10.31 11.55 10.14
C THR A 400 10.78 10.38 10.99
N ILE A 401 10.90 9.18 10.38
CA ILE A 401 11.31 7.95 11.08
C ILE A 401 12.79 7.59 10.85
N GLY A 402 13.53 8.42 10.15
CA GLY A 402 14.95 8.22 9.86
C GLY A 402 15.35 8.73 8.49
N ILE A 403 16.41 8.15 7.92
CA ILE A 403 16.89 8.37 6.55
C ILE A 403 16.90 7.01 5.87
N GLY A 404 16.24 6.86 4.69
CA GLY A 404 16.29 5.59 3.95
C GLY A 404 14.99 5.12 3.32
N GLY A 405 13.90 5.92 3.41
CA GLY A 405 12.65 5.69 2.67
C GLY A 405 11.63 4.79 3.37
N ILE A 406 10.34 5.09 3.14
CA ILE A 406 9.20 4.22 3.45
C ILE A 406 8.64 3.75 2.11
N GLU A 407 8.65 2.43 1.87
CA GLU A 407 8.45 1.87 0.52
C GLU A 407 7.09 1.19 0.33
N TRP A 408 6.88 0.01 0.90
CA TRP A 408 5.86 -0.92 0.41
C TRP A 408 4.51 -0.89 1.13
N GLY A 409 4.42 -0.38 2.33
CA GLY A 409 3.16 -0.29 3.05
C GLY A 409 3.30 -0.38 4.56
N SER A 410 2.41 0.32 5.24
CA SER A 410 2.27 0.35 6.70
C SER A 410 1.04 -0.43 7.13
N ALA A 411 1.04 -0.93 8.37
CA ALA A 411 -0.10 -1.60 8.97
C ALA A 411 -0.70 -0.72 10.07
N VAL A 412 -2.02 -0.74 10.19
CA VAL A 412 -2.72 -0.04 11.28
C VAL A 412 -3.20 -1.03 12.33
N ASP A 413 -3.16 -0.61 13.58
CA ASP A 413 -3.72 -1.36 14.68
C ASP A 413 -5.24 -1.24 14.68
N LEU A 414 -5.92 -2.36 14.50
CA LEU A 414 -7.37 -2.47 14.59
C LEU A 414 -7.86 -2.84 15.99
N ASP A 415 -6.93 -3.08 16.94
CA ASP A 415 -7.21 -3.25 18.38
C ASP A 415 -7.24 -1.88 19.08
N ASP A 416 -6.97 -1.85 20.36
CA ASP A 416 -7.10 -0.67 21.20
C ASP A 416 -5.79 0.12 21.40
N SER A 417 -4.65 -0.28 20.80
CA SER A 417 -3.34 0.34 21.07
C SER A 417 -3.10 1.64 20.31
N ASN A 418 -3.92 1.97 19.32
CA ASN A 418 -3.83 3.22 18.55
C ASN A 418 -2.45 3.44 17.91
N LEU A 419 -1.89 2.42 17.28
CA LEU A 419 -0.58 2.45 16.64
C LEU A 419 -0.69 2.28 15.12
N VAL A 420 0.28 2.86 14.43
CA VAL A 420 0.60 2.52 13.04
C VAL A 420 2.03 2.01 12.96
N PHE A 421 2.25 0.95 12.20
CA PHE A 421 3.54 0.28 12.07
C PHE A 421 4.13 0.58 10.72
N VAL A 422 5.39 1.06 10.71
CA VAL A 422 6.06 1.58 9.53
C VAL A 422 7.47 0.99 9.43
N ALA A 423 7.87 0.60 8.22
CA ALA A 423 9.21 0.12 7.92
C ALA A 423 10.07 1.23 7.32
N LEU A 424 11.29 1.39 7.81
CA LEU A 424 12.34 2.22 7.23
C LEU A 424 13.25 1.30 6.40
N ASN A 425 13.32 1.49 5.08
CA ASN A 425 14.08 0.61 4.19
C ASN A 425 15.60 0.74 4.41
N ASN A 426 16.17 1.93 4.20
CA ASN A 426 17.59 2.27 4.33
C ASN A 426 18.56 1.36 3.50
N PRO A 427 18.39 1.24 2.19
CA PRO A 427 19.26 0.43 1.34
C PRO A 427 20.66 1.02 1.17
N ALA A 428 20.83 2.31 1.40
CA ALA A 428 22.13 3.00 1.36
C ALA A 428 22.95 2.87 2.66
N HIS A 429 22.40 2.18 3.66
CA HIS A 429 23.05 1.95 4.97
C HIS A 429 23.53 3.23 5.67
N VAL A 430 22.75 4.31 5.56
CA VAL A 430 23.01 5.57 6.28
C VAL A 430 22.81 5.36 7.79
N GLU A 431 23.71 5.86 8.61
CA GLU A 431 23.58 5.77 10.07
C GLU A 431 22.38 6.59 10.55
N ASN A 432 21.47 5.94 11.24
CA ASN A 432 20.33 6.51 11.94
C ASN A 432 20.51 6.45 13.46
N THR A 433 19.82 7.32 14.18
CA THR A 433 19.63 7.20 15.63
C THR A 433 18.18 6.79 15.89
N LEU A 434 17.95 5.50 16.08
CA LEU A 434 16.63 4.95 16.35
C LEU A 434 16.20 5.24 17.78
N ALA A 435 14.90 5.44 18.03
CA ALA A 435 14.37 5.73 19.36
C ALA A 435 14.52 4.57 20.37
N GLY A 436 14.73 3.34 19.88
CA GLY A 436 14.82 2.16 20.73
C GLY A 436 13.46 1.68 21.27
N ARG A 437 13.46 0.58 22.04
CA ARG A 437 12.23 0.00 22.60
C ARG A 437 11.68 0.79 23.79
N ASN A 438 12.57 1.34 24.61
CA ASN A 438 12.20 2.01 25.85
C ASN A 438 12.69 3.46 25.88
N GLY A 439 12.76 4.11 24.72
CA GLY A 439 13.32 5.46 24.60
C GLY A 439 14.85 5.53 24.76
N VAL A 440 15.55 4.40 24.73
CA VAL A 440 17.03 4.35 24.75
C VAL A 440 17.51 4.36 23.30
N PRO A 441 18.16 5.44 22.83
CA PRO A 441 18.59 5.56 21.45
C PRO A 441 19.59 4.48 21.02
N VAL A 442 19.46 4.01 19.79
CA VAL A 442 20.33 2.99 19.19
C VAL A 442 20.89 3.53 17.87
N LYS A 443 22.23 3.54 17.71
CA LYS A 443 22.90 3.80 16.43
C LYS A 443 22.78 2.59 15.51
N TRP A 444 22.27 2.79 14.31
CA TRP A 444 22.01 1.72 13.37
C TRP A 444 22.09 2.19 11.92
N ASN A 445 22.70 1.42 11.05
CA ASN A 445 22.85 1.73 9.62
C ASN A 445 22.12 0.73 8.70
N GLY A 446 21.22 -0.08 9.21
CA GLY A 446 20.30 -0.93 8.45
C GLY A 446 18.88 -0.36 8.42
N GLY A 447 17.94 -1.17 7.94
CA GLY A 447 16.52 -0.89 8.03
C GLY A 447 16.00 -0.95 9.47
N ALA A 448 14.79 -0.45 9.69
CA ALA A 448 14.17 -0.44 11.01
C ALA A 448 12.66 -0.61 10.93
N TRP A 449 12.06 -1.07 12.02
CA TRP A 449 10.60 -1.10 12.20
C TRP A 449 10.20 -0.15 13.32
N SER A 450 9.12 0.57 13.11
CA SER A 450 8.66 1.62 14.02
C SER A 450 7.18 1.47 14.31
N ALA A 451 6.75 1.77 15.53
CA ALA A 451 5.37 2.06 15.86
C ALA A 451 5.21 3.55 16.17
N LEU A 452 4.22 4.18 15.56
CA LEU A 452 3.85 5.57 15.82
C LEU A 452 2.47 5.60 16.47
N ASN A 453 2.29 6.47 17.46
CA ASN A 453 0.97 6.75 17.98
C ASN A 453 0.12 7.42 16.90
N ILE A 454 -1.01 6.82 16.54
CA ILE A 454 -1.81 7.21 15.37
C ILE A 454 -2.44 8.60 15.50
N THR A 455 -2.71 9.07 16.72
CA THR A 455 -3.32 10.39 16.95
C THR A 455 -2.31 11.53 17.04
N THR A 456 -1.05 11.22 17.40
CA THR A 456 -0.04 12.26 17.68
C THR A 456 1.21 12.18 16.81
N GLY A 457 1.41 11.09 16.09
CA GLY A 457 2.61 10.81 15.31
C GLY A 457 3.86 10.49 16.14
N LYS A 458 3.79 10.49 17.47
CA LYS A 458 4.97 10.21 18.31
C LYS A 458 5.44 8.77 18.15
N ILE A 459 6.75 8.57 17.98
CA ILE A 459 7.36 7.25 17.97
C ILE A 459 7.16 6.59 19.33
N ALA A 460 6.44 5.48 19.38
CA ALA A 460 6.25 4.67 20.59
C ALA A 460 7.45 3.76 20.82
N TRP A 461 7.94 3.13 19.75
CA TRP A 461 9.16 2.35 19.73
C TRP A 461 9.74 2.31 18.30
N GLN A 462 11.04 2.07 18.20
CA GLN A 462 11.74 1.89 16.95
C GLN A 462 12.91 0.94 17.14
N ILE A 463 13.00 -0.11 16.32
CA ILE A 463 13.99 -1.18 16.48
C ILE A 463 14.72 -1.47 15.17
N PRO A 464 15.97 -1.93 15.23
CA PRO A 464 16.68 -2.48 14.10
C PRO A 464 15.91 -3.60 13.38
N SER A 465 16.00 -3.66 12.05
CA SER A 465 15.60 -4.85 11.29
C SER A 465 16.45 -6.06 11.67
N TYR A 466 15.88 -7.24 11.51
CA TYR A 466 16.52 -8.47 11.98
C TYR A 466 17.54 -9.03 10.97
N GLY A 467 18.73 -9.37 11.44
CA GLY A 467 19.75 -10.11 10.66
C GLY A 467 20.62 -9.23 9.76
N GLN A 468 21.45 -9.90 8.97
CA GLN A 468 22.33 -9.29 7.97
C GLN A 468 21.70 -9.41 6.58
N ASP A 469 22.06 -8.52 5.66
CA ASP A 469 21.62 -8.57 4.27
C ASP A 469 22.11 -9.86 3.59
N LEU A 470 21.20 -10.57 2.89
CA LEU A 470 21.54 -11.82 2.20
C LEU A 470 22.47 -11.61 1.01
N ALA A 471 22.33 -10.49 0.30
CA ALA A 471 23.16 -10.17 -0.85
C ALA A 471 24.56 -9.68 -0.45
N ASN A 472 24.66 -9.06 0.74
CA ASN A 472 25.94 -8.60 1.30
C ASN A 472 25.95 -8.70 2.83
N SER A 473 26.42 -9.81 3.34
CA SER A 473 26.46 -10.10 4.79
C SER A 473 27.36 -9.18 5.62
N ALA A 474 28.13 -8.29 5.00
CA ALA A 474 28.88 -7.25 5.72
C ALA A 474 27.95 -6.10 6.19
N ASN A 475 26.79 -5.98 5.58
CA ASN A 475 25.79 -4.96 5.90
C ASN A 475 24.66 -5.53 6.78
N PRO A 476 24.08 -4.74 7.68
CA PRO A 476 22.82 -5.11 8.30
C PRO A 476 21.70 -5.12 7.25
N SER A 477 20.61 -5.84 7.52
CA SER A 477 19.49 -5.92 6.60
C SER A 477 18.81 -4.57 6.40
N SER A 478 18.34 -4.28 5.17
CA SER A 478 17.32 -3.27 4.88
C SER A 478 15.92 -3.82 5.15
N ALA A 479 14.92 -2.96 5.32
CA ALA A 479 13.53 -3.34 5.62
C ALA A 479 12.55 -2.76 4.58
N PRO A 480 12.61 -3.20 3.31
CA PRO A 480 11.73 -2.69 2.26
C PRO A 480 10.28 -3.17 2.40
N GLY A 481 10.07 -4.35 3.00
CA GLY A 481 8.78 -5.07 2.99
C GLY A 481 7.65 -4.35 3.71
N SER A 482 6.42 -4.59 3.23
CA SER A 482 5.21 -4.17 3.93
C SER A 482 5.05 -4.90 5.27
N ILE A 483 4.37 -4.25 6.20
CA ILE A 483 4.06 -4.78 7.52
C ILE A 483 2.61 -5.29 7.55
N THR A 484 2.32 -6.29 8.38
CA THR A 484 0.96 -6.80 8.62
C THR A 484 0.70 -6.92 10.12
N PHE A 485 -0.53 -6.62 10.53
CA PHE A 485 -0.96 -6.65 11.93
C PHE A 485 -2.11 -7.62 12.16
N THR A 486 -2.09 -8.34 13.29
CA THR A 486 -3.22 -9.08 13.84
C THR A 486 -3.12 -9.24 15.35
N ASN A 487 -4.19 -8.96 16.09
CA ASN A 487 -4.33 -9.26 17.51
C ASN A 487 -3.07 -8.93 18.34
N ARG A 488 -2.54 -7.71 18.20
CA ARG A 488 -1.34 -7.20 18.87
C ARG A 488 -0.02 -7.90 18.47
N VAL A 489 0.00 -8.60 17.36
CA VAL A 489 1.19 -9.17 16.74
C VAL A 489 1.44 -8.48 15.41
N VAL A 490 2.67 -8.04 15.18
CA VAL A 490 3.14 -7.39 13.95
C VAL A 490 4.06 -8.34 13.20
N PHE A 491 3.78 -8.56 11.92
CA PHE A 491 4.63 -9.34 11.03
C PHE A 491 5.42 -8.41 10.11
N ALA A 492 6.72 -8.62 10.02
CA ALA A 492 7.61 -7.84 9.18
C ALA A 492 8.71 -8.73 8.55
N GLY A 493 9.15 -8.36 7.35
CA GLY A 493 10.23 -9.01 6.64
C GLY A 493 11.36 -8.04 6.31
N SER A 494 12.52 -8.58 5.91
CA SER A 494 13.69 -7.78 5.57
C SER A 494 14.56 -8.45 4.51
N SER A 495 15.58 -7.75 4.03
CA SER A 495 16.59 -8.30 3.10
C SER A 495 17.44 -9.43 3.70
N SER A 496 17.33 -9.66 5.02
CA SER A 496 17.97 -10.81 5.67
C SER A 496 17.31 -12.16 5.37
N GLY A 497 16.14 -12.16 4.73
CA GLY A 497 15.35 -13.37 4.49
C GLY A 497 14.61 -13.88 5.72
N TYR A 498 14.61 -13.15 6.82
CA TYR A 498 13.83 -13.53 8.00
C TYR A 498 12.42 -12.96 7.94
N PHE A 499 11.45 -13.82 8.18
CA PHE A 499 10.11 -13.46 8.64
C PHE A 499 10.16 -13.29 10.15
N VAL A 500 9.57 -12.23 10.69
CA VAL A 500 9.53 -11.98 12.14
C VAL A 500 8.11 -11.69 12.60
N ALA A 501 7.79 -12.13 13.83
CA ALA A 501 6.60 -11.72 14.56
C ALA A 501 7.02 -10.91 15.78
N LEU A 502 6.48 -9.70 15.92
CA LEU A 502 6.81 -8.73 16.95
C LEU A 502 5.62 -8.43 17.84
N ASP A 503 5.88 -8.06 19.09
CA ASP A 503 4.89 -7.43 19.96
C ASP A 503 4.54 -6.02 19.47
N ALA A 504 3.27 -5.76 19.28
CA ALA A 504 2.81 -4.47 18.77
C ALA A 504 3.15 -3.29 19.69
N ASN A 505 3.17 -3.48 21.01
CA ASN A 505 3.39 -2.43 21.99
C ASN A 505 4.87 -2.12 22.26
N SER A 506 5.76 -3.09 22.05
CA SER A 506 7.17 -2.97 22.46
C SER A 506 8.18 -3.28 21.37
N GLY A 507 7.76 -3.86 20.23
CA GLY A 507 8.67 -4.36 19.22
C GLY A 507 9.49 -5.59 19.68
N PHE A 508 9.10 -6.27 20.77
CA PHE A 508 9.77 -7.50 21.19
C PHE A 508 9.54 -8.60 20.16
N THR A 509 10.59 -9.33 19.79
CA THR A 509 10.51 -10.43 18.80
C THR A 509 10.01 -11.71 19.48
N TYR A 510 8.85 -12.19 19.06
CA TYR A 510 8.28 -13.46 19.53
C TYR A 510 8.78 -14.65 18.72
N TRP A 511 8.90 -14.50 17.40
CA TRP A 511 9.16 -15.59 16.50
C TRP A 511 9.94 -15.11 15.28
N THR A 512 10.76 -16.02 14.72
CA THR A 512 11.51 -15.81 13.48
C THR A 512 11.51 -17.07 12.63
N PHE A 513 11.52 -16.91 11.30
CA PHE A 513 11.70 -17.99 10.34
C PHE A 513 12.62 -17.53 9.21
N ASN A 514 13.66 -18.31 8.90
CA ASN A 514 14.56 -18.01 7.79
C ASN A 514 13.98 -18.55 6.48
N SER A 515 13.49 -17.66 5.62
CA SER A 515 12.91 -17.99 4.33
C SER A 515 13.94 -18.19 3.21
N LYS A 516 15.21 -17.83 3.46
CA LYS A 516 16.37 -17.94 2.55
C LYS A 516 16.38 -16.97 1.36
N GLY A 517 15.32 -16.22 1.11
CA GLY A 517 15.24 -15.19 0.07
C GLY A 517 14.90 -13.84 0.65
N THR A 518 15.22 -12.75 -0.04
CA THR A 518 14.85 -11.38 0.36
C THR A 518 13.34 -11.28 0.49
N VAL A 519 12.86 -10.64 1.57
CA VAL A 519 11.44 -10.50 1.88
C VAL A 519 10.99 -9.06 1.64
N VAL A 520 10.15 -8.87 0.63
CA VAL A 520 9.51 -7.58 0.32
C VAL A 520 7.98 -7.65 0.36
N SER A 521 7.40 -8.86 0.20
CA SER A 521 5.96 -9.07 0.36
C SER A 521 5.54 -8.91 1.80
N SER A 522 4.30 -8.46 2.05
CA SER A 522 3.66 -8.66 3.35
C SER A 522 2.97 -10.03 3.42
N PRO A 523 2.79 -10.58 4.62
CA PRO A 523 1.96 -11.76 4.75
C PRO A 523 0.47 -11.39 4.65
N ALA A 524 -0.33 -12.29 4.08
CA ALA A 524 -1.77 -12.31 4.24
C ALA A 524 -2.14 -13.12 5.49
N ILE A 525 -3.17 -12.70 6.20
CA ILE A 525 -3.69 -13.45 7.34
C ILE A 525 -5.12 -13.87 7.03
N PHE A 526 -5.39 -15.16 7.14
CA PHE A 526 -6.72 -15.71 6.91
C PHE A 526 -6.96 -16.89 7.83
N ASN A 527 -8.02 -16.82 8.63
CA ASN A 527 -8.43 -17.89 9.54
C ASN A 527 -7.27 -18.42 10.42
N GLU A 528 -6.58 -17.52 11.12
CA GLU A 528 -5.43 -17.81 12.01
C GLU A 528 -4.21 -18.43 11.29
N THR A 529 -4.13 -18.31 9.99
CA THR A 529 -2.99 -18.76 9.19
C THR A 529 -2.33 -17.58 8.50
N VAL A 530 -1.00 -17.53 8.58
CA VAL A 530 -0.14 -16.54 7.94
C VAL A 530 0.41 -17.12 6.64
N TYR A 531 0.13 -16.49 5.50
CA TYR A 531 0.62 -16.89 4.18
C TYR A 531 1.64 -15.87 3.69
N TRP A 532 2.86 -16.31 3.40
CA TRP A 532 3.96 -15.39 3.10
C TRP A 532 4.84 -15.89 1.96
N GLY A 533 5.03 -15.06 0.93
CA GLY A 533 5.95 -15.29 -0.17
C GLY A 533 7.37 -14.82 0.13
N THR A 534 8.35 -15.31 -0.60
CA THR A 534 9.75 -14.89 -0.48
C THR A 534 10.46 -14.90 -1.84
N GLY A 535 11.58 -14.19 -1.90
CA GLY A 535 12.41 -14.00 -3.06
C GLY A 535 12.21 -12.64 -3.72
N TYR A 536 13.32 -11.95 -3.98
CA TYR A 536 13.35 -10.71 -4.74
C TYR A 536 14.74 -10.51 -5.37
N ALA A 537 15.04 -11.30 -6.40
CA ALA A 537 16.35 -11.28 -7.07
C ALA A 537 16.68 -9.94 -7.75
N ARG A 538 15.65 -9.09 -8.02
CA ARG A 538 15.86 -7.78 -8.64
C ARG A 538 16.76 -6.86 -7.81
N ASN A 539 16.56 -6.83 -6.48
CA ASN A 539 17.31 -5.98 -5.55
C ASN A 539 17.68 -6.77 -4.27
N GLY A 540 18.07 -8.05 -4.42
CA GLY A 540 18.37 -8.92 -3.29
C GLY A 540 18.62 -10.35 -3.74
N VAL A 541 18.20 -11.32 -2.92
CA VAL A 541 18.36 -12.75 -3.18
C VAL A 541 17.01 -13.40 -3.48
N GLY A 542 16.92 -14.07 -4.63
CA GLY A 542 15.75 -14.84 -5.05
C GLY A 542 15.57 -16.12 -4.23
N TYR A 543 14.31 -16.52 -3.99
CA TYR A 543 13.96 -17.81 -3.44
C TYR A 543 12.45 -18.08 -3.65
N HIS A 544 12.11 -19.02 -4.49
CA HIS A 544 10.80 -19.22 -5.11
C HIS A 544 9.87 -20.03 -4.20
N MET A 545 9.45 -19.49 -3.06
CA MET A 545 8.65 -20.23 -2.08
C MET A 545 7.50 -19.39 -1.51
N LEU A 546 6.37 -20.07 -1.33
CA LEU A 546 5.24 -19.61 -0.53
C LEU A 546 5.13 -20.50 0.71
N TYR A 547 4.90 -19.91 1.85
CA TYR A 547 4.79 -20.59 3.13
C TYR A 547 3.44 -20.31 3.81
N ALA A 548 2.96 -21.26 4.59
CA ALA A 548 1.84 -21.08 5.51
C ALA A 548 2.25 -21.46 6.93
N PHE A 549 1.90 -20.60 7.90
CA PHE A 549 2.20 -20.80 9.32
C PHE A 549 0.93 -20.64 10.15
N ALA A 550 0.80 -21.45 11.21
CA ALA A 550 -0.25 -21.30 12.22
C ALA A 550 0.26 -21.69 13.60
N VAL A 551 -0.53 -21.35 14.60
CA VAL A 551 -0.37 -21.85 15.96
C VAL A 551 -1.00 -23.24 16.03
N PRO A 552 -0.30 -24.29 16.52
CA PRO A 552 -0.78 -25.66 16.56
C PRO A 552 -1.95 -25.87 17.54
#